data_22a0dab26398a549048b1550bb9f9b76
#
_entry.id   22a0dab26398a549048b1550bb9f9b76
#
_cell.length_a   1.000
_cell.length_b   1.000
_cell.length_c   1.000
_cell.angle_alpha   90.00
_cell.angle_beta   90.00
_cell.angle_gamma   90.00
#
_symmetry.space_group_name_H-M   'P 1'
#
loop_
_entity.id
_entity.type
_entity.pdbx_description
1 polymer ?
#
loop_
_entity_poly.entity_id
_entity_poly.type
_entity_poly.pdbx_seq_one_letter_code
_entity_poly.pdbx_strand_id
1 'polypeptide(L)'
;IRPVPASELEARLEKFRRLMDEMHPGWEMAAVNHKIAMYYFTGTMQEGVLLIRPQDAIFWVRRNYERAVNESHFSDIRPMHSFREAAAFYGSAPRIMYVETKKATLDWERMLHKYFAFEEVGSFDAVLQELRLRKSAYELQQMERSGAIHETVLDVIAPKLIHAGISEAQLAIELYSEMVQRGSHG
;
A
#
# COMPACT_ATOMS: atom_id res chain seq x y z
N ILE A 1 5.07 15.39 -2.72
CA ILE A 1 3.87 14.63 -2.28
C ILE A 1 3.69 14.93 -0.80
N ARG A 2 2.48 15.28 -0.36
CA ARG A 2 2.19 15.39 1.08
C ARG A 2 2.02 13.98 1.65
N PRO A 3 2.64 13.67 2.81
CA PRO A 3 2.43 12.39 3.46
C PRO A 3 0.95 12.14 3.77
N VAL A 4 0.54 10.87 3.78
CA VAL A 4 -0.80 10.50 4.23
C VAL A 4 -0.93 10.84 5.72
N PRO A 5 -2.01 11.51 6.17
CA PRO A 5 -2.18 11.86 7.59
C PRO A 5 -2.15 10.62 8.50
N ALA A 6 -1.55 10.75 9.69
CA ALA A 6 -1.49 9.66 10.67
C ALA A 6 -2.90 9.13 11.01
N SER A 7 -3.86 10.02 11.23
CA SER A 7 -5.26 9.65 11.53
C SER A 7 -5.92 8.82 10.42
N GLU A 8 -5.57 9.05 9.17
CA GLU A 8 -6.06 8.25 8.04
C GLU A 8 -5.46 6.84 8.05
N LEU A 9 -4.15 6.72 8.31
CA LEU A 9 -3.46 5.43 8.42
C LEU A 9 -3.99 4.61 9.60
N GLU A 10 -4.20 5.23 10.74
CA GLU A 10 -4.78 4.62 11.94
C GLU A 10 -6.21 4.11 11.67
N ALA A 11 -7.07 4.94 11.08
CA ALA A 11 -8.43 4.57 10.74
C ALA A 11 -8.50 3.38 9.76
N ARG A 12 -7.58 3.29 8.80
CA ARG A 12 -7.46 2.15 7.89
C ARG A 12 -7.06 0.87 8.61
N LEU A 13 -6.10 0.94 9.54
CA LEU A 13 -5.70 -0.21 10.34
C LEU A 13 -6.81 -0.68 11.28
N GLU A 14 -7.51 0.22 11.94
CA GLU A 14 -8.65 -0.11 12.80
C GLU A 14 -9.77 -0.79 12.00
N LYS A 15 -10.11 -0.24 10.84
CA LYS A 15 -11.11 -0.84 9.95
C LYS A 15 -10.66 -2.21 9.45
N PHE A 16 -9.37 -2.39 9.11
CA PHE A 16 -8.81 -3.68 8.71
C PHE A 16 -8.94 -4.71 9.84
N ARG A 17 -8.53 -4.36 11.06
CA ARG A 17 -8.64 -5.27 12.22
C ARG A 17 -10.09 -5.70 12.47
N ARG A 18 -11.02 -4.75 12.46
CA ARG A 18 -12.43 -5.05 12.62
C ARG A 18 -12.95 -6.03 11.55
N LEU A 19 -12.62 -5.81 10.28
CA LEU A 19 -13.00 -6.72 9.20
C LEU A 19 -12.32 -8.08 9.32
N MET A 20 -11.07 -8.14 9.79
CA MET A 20 -10.40 -9.39 10.09
C MET A 20 -11.09 -10.14 11.23
N ASP A 21 -11.50 -9.46 12.30
CA ASP A 21 -12.24 -10.06 13.40
C ASP A 21 -13.59 -10.62 12.95
N GLU A 22 -14.28 -9.92 12.04
CA GLU A 22 -15.57 -10.34 11.47
C GLU A 22 -15.43 -11.55 10.52
N MET A 23 -14.44 -11.51 9.61
CA MET A 23 -14.29 -12.52 8.55
C MET A 23 -13.41 -13.72 8.94
N HIS A 24 -12.49 -13.50 9.87
CA HIS A 24 -11.48 -14.48 10.30
C HIS A 24 -11.35 -14.50 11.83
N PRO A 25 -12.38 -14.88 12.59
CA PRO A 25 -12.32 -14.87 14.05
C PRO A 25 -11.10 -15.62 14.58
N GLY A 26 -10.39 -15.00 15.52
CA GLY A 26 -9.17 -15.58 16.09
C GLY A 26 -7.94 -15.47 15.23
N TRP A 27 -7.91 -14.61 14.20
CA TRP A 27 -6.69 -14.32 13.44
C TRP A 27 -5.59 -13.74 14.34
N GLU A 28 -4.36 -14.09 14.03
CA GLU A 28 -3.21 -13.73 14.86
C GLU A 28 -2.27 -12.74 14.17
N MET A 29 -2.01 -12.93 12.85
CA MET A 29 -1.07 -12.10 12.11
C MET A 29 -1.42 -12.03 10.63
N ALA A 30 -1.27 -10.83 10.06
CA ALA A 30 -1.31 -10.59 8.63
C ALA A 30 0.00 -9.95 8.16
N ALA A 31 0.51 -10.40 7.01
CA ALA A 31 1.75 -9.91 6.41
C ALA A 31 1.46 -9.25 5.06
N VAL A 32 1.79 -7.97 4.94
CA VAL A 32 1.60 -7.16 3.73
C VAL A 32 2.96 -6.85 3.12
N ASN A 33 3.14 -7.16 1.82
CA ASN A 33 4.36 -6.79 1.08
C ASN A 33 4.08 -6.18 -0.30
N HIS A 34 2.86 -6.30 -0.80
CA HIS A 34 2.52 -5.72 -2.09
C HIS A 34 2.47 -4.19 -2.00
N LYS A 35 3.17 -3.50 -2.90
CA LYS A 35 3.40 -2.04 -2.85
C LYS A 35 2.12 -1.21 -2.68
N ILE A 36 1.03 -1.58 -3.35
CA ILE A 36 -0.24 -0.84 -3.26
C ILE A 36 -0.87 -0.97 -1.87
N ALA A 37 -0.94 -2.19 -1.34
CA ALA A 37 -1.44 -2.43 0.01
C ALA A 37 -0.49 -1.82 1.07
N MET A 38 0.83 -1.92 0.85
CA MET A 38 1.83 -1.27 1.70
C MET A 38 1.60 0.24 1.78
N TYR A 39 1.48 0.92 0.62
CA TYR A 39 1.19 2.35 0.58
C TYR A 39 -0.13 2.69 1.26
N TYR A 40 -1.16 1.87 1.06
CA TYR A 40 -2.48 2.07 1.66
C TYR A 40 -2.41 2.13 3.18
N PHE A 41 -1.65 1.23 3.81
CA PHE A 41 -1.54 1.16 5.27
C PHE A 41 -0.44 2.05 5.85
N THR A 42 0.66 2.25 5.14
CA THR A 42 1.83 2.93 5.71
C THR A 42 2.11 4.31 5.09
N GLY A 43 1.50 4.67 3.96
CA GLY A 43 1.79 5.91 3.25
C GLY A 43 3.13 5.92 2.51
N THR A 44 3.87 4.81 2.45
CA THR A 44 5.13 4.66 1.71
C THR A 44 5.20 3.34 0.97
N MET A 45 5.98 3.27 -0.11
CA MET A 45 6.19 2.06 -0.93
C MET A 45 7.60 1.49 -0.78
N GLN A 46 8.31 1.83 0.30
CA GLN A 46 9.66 1.32 0.53
C GLN A 46 9.65 -0.20 0.75
N GLU A 47 10.78 -0.85 0.39
CA GLU A 47 10.88 -2.31 0.44
C GLU A 47 10.87 -2.82 1.89
N GLY A 48 9.96 -3.75 2.19
CA GLY A 48 9.83 -4.31 3.53
C GLY A 48 8.61 -5.21 3.67
N VAL A 49 8.21 -5.44 4.90
CA VAL A 49 6.97 -6.14 5.26
C VAL A 49 6.25 -5.39 6.36
N LEU A 50 4.97 -5.16 6.19
CA LEU A 50 4.11 -4.70 7.28
C LEU A 50 3.46 -5.93 7.92
N LEU A 51 3.72 -6.13 9.20
CA LEU A 51 3.12 -7.17 10.01
C LEU A 51 2.06 -6.54 10.90
N ILE A 52 0.82 -7.01 10.77
CA ILE A 52 -0.35 -6.51 11.50
C ILE A 52 -0.87 -7.60 12.40
N ARG A 53 -1.07 -7.28 13.69
CA ARG A 53 -1.74 -8.13 14.66
C ARG A 53 -2.96 -7.39 15.24
N PRO A 54 -3.85 -8.06 15.96
CA PRO A 54 -4.97 -7.39 16.64
C PRO A 54 -4.56 -6.19 17.49
N GLN A 55 -3.42 -6.27 18.18
CA GLN A 55 -2.95 -5.25 19.13
C GLN A 55 -1.93 -4.26 18.59
N ASP A 56 -1.20 -4.59 17.53
CA ASP A 56 -0.13 -3.74 16.97
C ASP A 56 0.02 -3.88 15.45
N ALA A 57 0.83 -3.00 14.87
CA ALA A 57 1.26 -3.11 13.48
C ALA A 57 2.64 -2.47 13.35
N ILE A 58 3.60 -3.20 12.77
CA ILE A 58 4.99 -2.75 12.61
C ILE A 58 5.39 -2.88 11.14
N PHE A 59 5.86 -1.78 10.57
CA PHE A 59 6.46 -1.79 9.24
C PHE A 59 7.96 -2.02 9.34
N TRP A 60 8.40 -3.22 8.96
CA TRP A 60 9.79 -3.63 8.90
C TRP A 60 10.38 -3.28 7.54
N VAL A 61 11.27 -2.28 7.51
CA VAL A 61 11.85 -1.74 6.28
C VAL A 61 13.20 -2.38 6.02
N ARG A 62 13.36 -2.98 4.84
CA ARG A 62 14.60 -3.64 4.43
C ARG A 62 15.58 -2.69 3.76
N ARG A 63 15.07 -1.71 3.01
CA ARG A 63 15.89 -0.73 2.28
C ARG A 63 15.30 0.66 2.39
N ASN A 64 16.17 1.67 2.38
CA ASN A 64 15.78 3.07 2.43
C ASN A 64 14.94 3.44 3.68
N TYR A 65 15.35 2.96 4.85
CA TYR A 65 14.66 3.18 6.12
C TYR A 65 14.41 4.68 6.39
N GLU A 66 15.43 5.52 6.26
CA GLU A 66 15.31 6.97 6.48
C GLU A 66 14.27 7.61 5.55
N ARG A 67 14.22 7.13 4.31
CA ARG A 67 13.22 7.58 3.35
C ARG A 67 11.81 7.14 3.76
N ALA A 68 11.63 5.91 4.24
CA ALA A 68 10.35 5.43 4.73
C ALA A 68 9.83 6.30 5.89
N VAL A 69 10.70 6.63 6.84
CA VAL A 69 10.37 7.51 7.98
C VAL A 69 10.02 8.93 7.51
N ASN A 70 10.74 9.47 6.54
CA ASN A 70 10.48 10.82 6.01
C ASN A 70 9.20 10.91 5.16
N GLU A 71 8.81 9.84 4.48
CA GLU A 71 7.61 9.81 3.60
C GLU A 71 6.33 9.46 4.35
N SER A 72 6.41 8.90 5.56
CA SER A 72 5.29 8.27 6.24
C SER A 72 5.07 8.83 7.65
N HIS A 73 3.80 8.97 8.03
CA HIS A 73 3.37 9.21 9.41
C HIS A 73 2.91 7.92 10.12
N PHE A 74 3.30 6.76 9.61
CA PHE A 74 3.01 5.49 10.26
C PHE A 74 3.74 5.39 11.59
N SER A 75 3.07 4.92 12.64
CA SER A 75 3.54 5.06 14.03
C SER A 75 4.75 4.19 14.38
N ASP A 76 4.88 3.00 13.81
CA ASP A 76 5.98 2.07 14.13
C ASP A 76 6.68 1.55 12.87
N ILE A 77 7.74 2.26 12.49
CA ILE A 77 8.60 1.89 11.36
C ILE A 77 9.95 1.48 11.92
N ARG A 78 10.40 0.26 11.59
CA ARG A 78 11.68 -0.29 12.07
C ARG A 78 12.56 -0.76 10.93
N PRO A 79 13.88 -0.55 11.01
CA PRO A 79 14.80 -1.14 10.05
C PRO A 79 14.92 -2.65 10.28
N MET A 80 15.13 -3.42 9.22
CA MET A 80 15.55 -4.83 9.31
C MET A 80 16.59 -5.17 8.25
N HIS A 81 17.54 -5.99 8.62
CA HIS A 81 18.51 -6.57 7.68
C HIS A 81 18.05 -7.95 7.20
N SER A 82 17.28 -8.64 8.01
CA SER A 82 16.74 -9.97 7.74
C SER A 82 15.35 -10.15 8.34
N PHE A 83 14.49 -10.90 7.67
CA PHE A 83 13.19 -11.33 8.22
C PHE A 83 13.30 -12.11 9.54
N ARG A 84 14.50 -12.65 9.86
CA ARG A 84 14.77 -13.27 11.16
C ARG A 84 14.62 -12.28 12.31
N GLU A 85 14.99 -11.00 12.11
CA GLU A 85 14.87 -9.97 13.14
C GLU A 85 13.40 -9.68 13.43
N ALA A 86 12.58 -9.53 12.39
CA ALA A 86 11.14 -9.35 12.53
C ALA A 86 10.50 -10.57 13.22
N ALA A 87 10.83 -11.80 12.79
CA ALA A 87 10.29 -13.02 13.39
C ALA A 87 10.70 -13.16 14.87
N ALA A 88 11.98 -12.90 15.21
CA ALA A 88 12.47 -12.96 16.58
C ALA A 88 11.77 -11.96 17.51
N PHE A 89 11.40 -10.79 17.01
CA PHE A 89 10.66 -9.79 17.79
C PHE A 89 9.32 -10.32 18.31
N TYR A 90 8.59 -11.09 17.50
CA TYR A 90 7.28 -11.62 17.88
C TYR A 90 7.35 -12.87 18.77
N GLY A 91 8.47 -13.59 18.78
CA GLY A 91 8.76 -14.71 19.67
C GLY A 91 7.95 -15.99 19.43
N SER A 92 6.71 -15.88 18.95
CA SER A 92 5.85 -17.02 18.58
C SER A 92 5.36 -16.89 17.16
N ALA A 93 5.28 -18.01 16.44
CA ALA A 93 4.68 -18.08 15.14
C ALA A 93 3.15 -18.07 15.25
N PRO A 94 2.39 -17.40 14.36
CA PRO A 94 0.95 -17.58 14.27
C PRO A 94 0.65 -18.98 13.70
N ARG A 95 -0.51 -19.54 14.04
CA ARG A 95 -0.95 -20.78 13.38
C ARG A 95 -1.24 -20.53 11.90
N ILE A 96 -1.94 -19.44 11.59
CA ILE A 96 -2.25 -19.01 10.22
C ILE A 96 -1.61 -17.66 9.95
N MET A 97 -0.79 -17.59 8.89
CA MET A 97 -0.28 -16.32 8.37
C MET A 97 -1.20 -15.82 7.26
N TYR A 98 -1.90 -14.72 7.50
CA TYR A 98 -2.76 -14.10 6.47
C TYR A 98 -1.95 -13.23 5.52
N VAL A 99 -2.18 -13.39 4.22
CA VAL A 99 -1.49 -12.64 3.16
C VAL A 99 -2.45 -12.19 2.05
N GLU A 100 -2.03 -11.25 1.20
CA GLU A 100 -2.73 -10.91 -0.05
C GLU A 100 -2.43 -11.99 -1.09
N THR A 101 -3.20 -13.10 -1.09
CA THR A 101 -2.90 -14.30 -1.89
C THR A 101 -2.89 -14.06 -3.38
N LYS A 102 -3.70 -13.12 -3.88
CA LYS A 102 -3.71 -12.71 -5.30
C LYS A 102 -2.44 -12.00 -5.75
N LYS A 103 -1.58 -11.57 -4.82
CA LYS A 103 -0.35 -10.81 -5.09
C LYS A 103 0.90 -11.48 -4.53
N ALA A 104 0.73 -12.38 -3.57
CA ALA A 104 1.84 -13.13 -3.00
C ALA A 104 2.47 -14.06 -4.05
N THR A 105 3.78 -14.00 -4.17
CA THR A 105 4.53 -14.98 -4.98
C THR A 105 4.88 -16.20 -4.14
N LEU A 106 5.07 -17.36 -4.78
CA LEU A 106 5.52 -18.57 -4.08
C LEU A 106 6.86 -18.39 -3.38
N ASP A 107 7.74 -17.56 -3.94
CA ASP A 107 9.04 -17.27 -3.34
C ASP A 107 8.89 -16.47 -2.03
N TRP A 108 8.00 -15.48 -2.05
CA TRP A 108 7.70 -14.70 -0.86
C TRP A 108 7.03 -15.53 0.25
N GLU A 109 6.10 -16.40 -0.12
CA GLU A 109 5.45 -17.34 0.82
C GLU A 109 6.47 -18.28 1.45
N ARG A 110 7.35 -18.90 0.65
CA ARG A 110 8.43 -19.76 1.15
C ARG A 110 9.37 -19.01 2.10
N MET A 111 9.70 -17.77 1.75
CA MET A 111 10.53 -16.92 2.59
C MET A 111 9.85 -16.62 3.94
N LEU A 112 8.56 -16.27 3.95
CA LEU A 112 7.79 -16.07 5.19
C LEU A 112 7.78 -17.34 6.04
N HIS A 113 7.44 -18.49 5.43
CA HIS A 113 7.38 -19.78 6.12
C HIS A 113 8.72 -20.17 6.74
N LYS A 114 9.84 -19.87 6.06
CA LYS A 114 11.18 -20.12 6.55
C LYS A 114 11.48 -19.40 7.87
N TYR A 115 10.95 -18.19 8.06
CA TYR A 115 11.29 -17.36 9.22
C TYR A 115 10.21 -17.37 10.30
N PHE A 116 8.93 -17.46 9.94
CA PHE A 116 7.82 -17.39 10.89
C PHE A 116 7.23 -18.75 11.27
N ALA A 117 7.58 -19.83 10.55
CA ALA A 117 7.22 -21.22 10.87
C ALA A 117 5.70 -21.44 11.17
N PHE A 118 4.82 -20.72 10.48
CA PHE A 118 3.37 -20.90 10.57
C PHE A 118 2.92 -22.22 9.93
N GLU A 119 1.71 -22.71 10.27
CA GLU A 119 1.18 -23.98 9.74
C GLU A 119 0.44 -23.79 8.42
N GLU A 120 -0.34 -22.72 8.30
CA GLU A 120 -1.22 -22.47 7.17
C GLU A 120 -1.09 -21.03 6.63
N VAL A 121 -1.41 -20.87 5.35
CA VAL A 121 -1.58 -19.55 4.71
C VAL A 121 -3.06 -19.23 4.61
N GLY A 122 -3.47 -18.11 5.21
CA GLY A 122 -4.80 -17.54 5.05
C GLY A 122 -4.79 -16.38 4.02
N SER A 123 -5.99 -16.02 3.53
CA SER A 123 -6.15 -14.88 2.62
C SER A 123 -6.90 -13.75 3.30
N PHE A 124 -6.38 -12.51 3.18
CA PHE A 124 -7.14 -11.30 3.51
C PHE A 124 -7.60 -10.52 2.26
N ASP A 125 -7.61 -11.12 1.07
CA ASP A 125 -7.99 -10.44 -0.18
C ASP A 125 -9.42 -9.85 -0.11
N ALA A 126 -10.37 -10.59 0.45
CA ALA A 126 -11.75 -10.14 0.61
C ALA A 126 -11.85 -8.97 1.61
N VAL A 127 -11.08 -9.04 2.71
CA VAL A 127 -10.97 -7.97 3.70
C VAL A 127 -10.43 -6.69 3.05
N LEU A 128 -9.36 -6.79 2.28
CA LEU A 128 -8.75 -5.64 1.60
C LEU A 128 -9.69 -5.06 0.54
N GLN A 129 -10.45 -5.88 -0.16
CA GLN A 129 -11.47 -5.45 -1.12
C GLN A 129 -12.58 -4.65 -0.42
N GLU A 130 -13.15 -5.17 0.65
CA GLU A 130 -14.19 -4.49 1.43
C GLU A 130 -13.67 -3.20 2.08
N LEU A 131 -12.45 -3.23 2.60
CA LEU A 131 -11.78 -2.08 3.18
C LEU A 131 -11.71 -0.90 2.20
N ARG A 132 -11.38 -1.17 0.93
CA ARG A 132 -11.17 -0.18 -0.14
C ARG A 132 -12.43 0.16 -0.93
N LEU A 133 -13.53 -0.56 -0.71
CA LEU A 133 -14.79 -0.35 -1.43
C LEU A 133 -15.37 1.05 -1.13
N ARG A 134 -15.41 1.42 0.15
CA ARG A 134 -15.90 2.73 0.59
C ARG A 134 -14.72 3.66 0.87
N LYS A 135 -14.64 4.75 0.12
CA LYS A 135 -13.56 5.74 0.21
C LYS A 135 -13.76 6.65 1.44
N SER A 136 -12.66 6.98 2.10
CA SER A 136 -12.64 7.99 3.15
C SER A 136 -12.79 9.40 2.56
N ALA A 137 -13.04 10.40 3.41
CA ALA A 137 -13.05 11.79 2.98
C ALA A 137 -11.69 12.23 2.40
N TYR A 138 -10.60 11.75 3.00
CA TYR A 138 -9.24 12.00 2.47
C TYR A 138 -9.06 11.39 1.07
N GLU A 139 -9.48 10.15 0.87
CA GLU A 139 -9.39 9.47 -0.45
C GLU A 139 -10.24 10.17 -1.50
N LEU A 140 -11.46 10.59 -1.16
CA LEU A 140 -12.32 11.37 -2.07
C LEU A 140 -11.64 12.67 -2.49
N GLN A 141 -11.06 13.41 -1.55
CA GLN A 141 -10.33 14.64 -1.87
C GLN A 141 -9.15 14.40 -2.83
N GLN A 142 -8.40 13.29 -2.66
CA GLN A 142 -7.33 12.95 -3.60
C GLN A 142 -7.87 12.56 -4.98
N MET A 143 -9.00 11.85 -5.04
CA MET A 143 -9.67 11.49 -6.30
C MET A 143 -10.19 12.74 -7.03
N GLU A 144 -10.83 13.67 -6.33
CA GLU A 144 -11.28 14.94 -6.89
C GLU A 144 -10.12 15.76 -7.47
N ARG A 145 -9.02 15.85 -6.72
CA ARG A 145 -7.80 16.52 -7.20
C ARG A 145 -7.21 15.84 -8.45
N SER A 146 -7.16 14.52 -8.47
CA SER A 146 -6.72 13.77 -9.65
C SER A 146 -7.66 13.98 -10.83
N GLY A 147 -8.97 13.93 -10.59
CA GLY A 147 -10.00 14.20 -11.61
C GLY A 147 -9.86 15.58 -12.26
N ALA A 148 -9.66 16.62 -11.45
CA ALA A 148 -9.46 17.99 -11.95
C ALA A 148 -8.20 18.14 -12.84
N ILE A 149 -7.12 17.41 -12.55
CA ILE A 149 -5.95 17.36 -13.43
C ILE A 149 -6.31 16.73 -14.77
N HIS A 150 -7.00 15.58 -14.75
CA HIS A 150 -7.43 14.90 -15.99
C HIS A 150 -8.38 15.76 -16.81
N GLU A 151 -9.40 16.37 -16.20
CA GLU A 151 -10.33 17.29 -16.85
C GLU A 151 -9.57 18.43 -17.54
N THR A 152 -8.66 19.10 -16.81
CA THR A 152 -7.88 20.19 -17.39
C THR A 152 -7.04 19.72 -18.59
N VAL A 153 -6.39 18.57 -18.49
CA VAL A 153 -5.52 18.07 -19.57
C VAL A 153 -6.33 17.61 -20.77
N LEU A 154 -7.43 16.91 -20.55
CA LEU A 154 -8.23 16.35 -21.65
C LEU A 154 -9.14 17.39 -22.32
N ASP A 155 -9.77 18.27 -21.55
CA ASP A 155 -10.77 19.20 -22.08
C ASP A 155 -10.17 20.53 -22.56
N VAL A 156 -9.07 20.98 -21.94
CA VAL A 156 -8.48 22.29 -22.25
C VAL A 156 -7.19 22.18 -23.04
N ILE A 157 -6.34 21.21 -22.74
CA ILE A 157 -4.98 21.13 -23.31
C ILE A 157 -4.93 20.22 -24.53
N ALA A 158 -5.50 19.01 -24.45
CA ALA A 158 -5.49 18.05 -25.57
C ALA A 158 -6.03 18.64 -26.89
N PRO A 159 -7.15 19.40 -26.91
CA PRO A 159 -7.63 20.01 -28.15
C PRO A 159 -6.65 20.99 -28.79
N LYS A 160 -5.73 21.59 -28.01
CA LYS A 160 -4.70 22.53 -28.52
C LYS A 160 -3.47 21.81 -29.05
N LEU A 161 -3.22 20.59 -28.57
CA LEU A 161 -2.08 19.77 -29.00
C LEU A 161 -2.41 18.95 -30.27
N ILE A 162 -3.68 18.60 -30.45
CA ILE A 162 -4.11 17.78 -31.59
C ILE A 162 -4.13 18.64 -32.87
N HIS A 163 -3.28 18.26 -33.83
CA HIS A 163 -3.22 18.89 -35.14
C HIS A 163 -2.83 17.88 -36.23
N ALA A 164 -3.07 18.21 -37.48
CA ALA A 164 -2.68 17.34 -38.60
C ALA A 164 -1.15 17.09 -38.59
N GLY A 165 -0.76 15.82 -38.67
CA GLY A 165 0.65 15.40 -38.68
C GLY A 165 1.24 15.06 -37.33
N ILE A 166 0.55 15.32 -36.20
CA ILE A 166 1.03 14.84 -34.90
C ILE A 166 0.93 13.30 -34.86
N SER A 167 1.94 12.63 -34.33
CA SER A 167 1.88 11.19 -34.07
C SER A 167 1.23 10.90 -32.71
N GLU A 168 0.64 9.72 -32.57
CA GLU A 168 0.10 9.24 -31.29
C GLU A 168 1.16 9.27 -30.17
N ALA A 169 2.39 8.84 -30.48
CA ALA A 169 3.49 8.84 -29.52
C ALA A 169 3.85 10.25 -29.05
N GLN A 170 3.91 11.22 -29.95
CA GLN A 170 4.19 12.61 -29.60
C GLN A 170 3.07 13.20 -28.74
N LEU A 171 1.80 13.01 -29.12
CA LEU A 171 0.66 13.46 -28.34
C LEU A 171 0.68 12.84 -26.93
N ALA A 172 0.97 11.54 -26.79
CA ALA A 172 1.05 10.87 -25.50
C ALA A 172 2.13 11.48 -24.60
N ILE A 173 3.32 11.80 -25.17
CA ILE A 173 4.42 12.44 -24.42
C ILE A 173 4.01 13.82 -23.93
N GLU A 174 3.39 14.64 -24.79
CA GLU A 174 2.95 15.99 -24.44
C GLU A 174 1.87 15.98 -23.36
N LEU A 175 0.85 15.12 -23.50
CA LEU A 175 -0.18 14.95 -22.48
C LEU A 175 0.39 14.46 -21.15
N TYR A 176 1.32 13.50 -21.18
CA TYR A 176 1.98 13.02 -19.96
C TYR A 176 2.78 14.13 -19.28
N SER A 177 3.53 14.92 -20.06
CA SER A 177 4.28 16.06 -19.53
C SER A 177 3.37 17.07 -18.83
N GLU A 178 2.22 17.39 -19.43
CA GLU A 178 1.24 18.29 -18.87
C GLU A 178 0.61 17.75 -17.57
N MET A 179 0.34 16.45 -17.50
CA MET A 179 -0.13 15.80 -16.27
C MET A 179 0.91 15.88 -15.15
N VAL A 180 2.18 15.57 -15.46
CA VAL A 180 3.28 15.61 -14.48
C VAL A 180 3.53 17.02 -13.95
N GLN A 181 3.50 18.04 -14.80
CA GLN A 181 3.63 19.44 -14.37
C GLN A 181 2.54 19.89 -13.41
N ARG A 182 1.35 19.25 -13.46
CA ARG A 182 0.22 19.51 -12.56
C ARG A 182 0.22 18.65 -11.31
N GLY A 183 1.23 17.78 -11.16
CA GLY A 183 1.43 16.95 -9.97
C GLY A 183 0.88 15.53 -10.06
N SER A 184 0.58 15.04 -11.27
CA SER A 184 0.40 13.61 -11.51
C SER A 184 1.78 12.92 -11.48
N HIS A 185 1.85 11.75 -10.88
CA HIS A 185 3.11 11.00 -10.75
C HIS A 185 3.07 9.66 -11.51
N GLY A 186 2.18 9.51 -12.48
CA GLY A 186 2.03 8.31 -13.31
C GLY A 186 1.06 7.31 -12.76
#